data_62b7ab3c8c6fb386494c099702c9cf7d
#
_entry.id   62b7ab3c8c6fb386494c099702c9cf7d
#
_cell.length_a   1.000
_cell.length_b   1.000
_cell.length_c   1.000
_cell.angle_alpha   90.00
_cell.angle_beta   90.00
_cell.angle_gamma   90.00
#
_symmetry.space_group_name_H-M   'P 1'
#
loop_
_entity.id
_entity.type
_entity.pdbx_description
1 polymer ?
#
loop_
_entity_poly.entity_id
_entity_poly.type
_entity_poly.pdbx_seq_one_letter_code
_entity_poly.pdbx_strand_id
1 'polypeptide(L)'
;MQIVRLAKTSDCKQIFELIKRGDSGMTTLPKTKNEVLKRIQWSKRSLKKRNTKASRDCYLFVLEEKKKIIGISAIYTSVSTNGSSVFFKRKQKRVSSKSLNFEKNLDVIQLHTIKKPYTELGTLFLHPNFRGKGRGSLLSLARFKFMALWPERFDKNIVAEIRGKVDKDDQSIFWKYFSRYFFNEEVFNNNKISYIDNNFIAESIPKHPFLISPLNKNAQAIIGKPNDNAYPAYKMMESQNFKPNGLCDIIDAGPCLDCPIDKIKLIETNKVFKVQSFGIPKKDLTGLVSNTLIRDFRVVRSYYSIDGDRVNLHRSLLKDLRLNQRSRVAINA
;
A
#
# COMPACT_ATOMS: atom_id res chain seq x y z
N MET A 1 24.05 4.70 -1.63
CA MET A 1 23.07 4.70 -0.54
C MET A 1 21.68 4.47 -1.10
N GLN A 2 20.76 3.91 -0.32
CA GLN A 2 19.36 3.69 -0.67
C GLN A 2 18.54 4.86 -0.10
N ILE A 3 17.83 5.59 -0.96
CA ILE A 3 17.06 6.77 -0.56
C ILE A 3 15.64 6.62 -1.06
N VAL A 4 14.65 6.71 -0.18
CA VAL A 4 13.27 6.92 -0.59
C VAL A 4 12.99 8.41 -0.60
N ARG A 5 12.44 8.88 -1.70
CA ARG A 5 12.11 10.28 -1.92
C ARG A 5 10.83 10.44 -2.75
N LEU A 6 10.27 11.62 -2.74
CA LEU A 6 9.17 11.96 -3.63
C LEU A 6 9.59 11.88 -5.11
N ALA A 7 8.67 11.39 -5.95
CA ALA A 7 8.88 11.28 -7.39
C ALA A 7 8.93 12.67 -8.06
N LYS A 8 9.82 12.82 -9.03
CA LYS A 8 10.00 14.02 -9.84
C LYS A 8 9.59 13.77 -11.29
N THR A 9 9.29 14.83 -12.03
CA THR A 9 8.93 14.72 -13.46
C THR A 9 10.05 14.07 -14.28
N SER A 10 11.31 14.34 -13.92
CA SER A 10 12.49 13.70 -14.55
C SER A 10 12.57 12.19 -14.34
N ASP A 11 11.86 11.64 -13.34
CA ASP A 11 11.86 10.21 -13.05
C ASP A 11 10.93 9.42 -13.98
N CYS A 12 10.08 10.10 -14.75
CA CYS A 12 9.00 9.47 -15.54
C CYS A 12 9.49 8.33 -16.41
N LYS A 13 10.61 8.49 -17.12
CA LYS A 13 11.19 7.44 -17.99
C LYS A 13 11.62 6.22 -17.17
N GLN A 14 12.36 6.44 -16.06
CA GLN A 14 12.85 5.34 -15.23
C GLN A 14 11.70 4.61 -14.52
N ILE A 15 10.69 5.33 -14.04
CA ILE A 15 9.49 4.73 -13.43
C ILE A 15 8.77 3.88 -14.48
N PHE A 16 8.58 4.39 -15.70
CA PHE A 16 7.89 3.65 -16.73
C PHE A 16 8.64 2.35 -17.11
N GLU A 17 9.96 2.41 -17.28
CA GLU A 17 10.77 1.21 -17.52
C GLU A 17 10.76 0.22 -16.35
N LEU A 18 10.67 0.71 -15.13
CA LEU A 18 10.53 -0.12 -13.94
C LEU A 18 9.20 -0.89 -13.93
N ILE A 19 8.09 -0.21 -14.17
CA ILE A 19 6.74 -0.81 -14.07
C ILE A 19 6.43 -1.77 -15.22
N LYS A 20 7.04 -1.62 -16.39
CA LYS A 20 6.94 -2.62 -17.48
C LYS A 20 7.37 -4.02 -17.06
N ARG A 21 8.17 -4.12 -16.00
CA ARG A 21 8.66 -5.38 -15.42
C ARG A 21 7.82 -5.84 -14.23
N GLY A 22 6.73 -5.12 -13.95
CA GLY A 22 5.77 -5.48 -12.91
C GLY A 22 4.84 -6.59 -13.35
N ASP A 23 4.34 -7.31 -12.37
CA ASP A 23 3.36 -8.37 -12.59
C ASP A 23 2.05 -7.77 -13.16
N SER A 24 1.39 -8.47 -14.05
CA SER A 24 0.17 -8.02 -14.75
C SER A 24 -1.01 -7.74 -13.81
N GLY A 25 -1.06 -8.37 -12.65
CA GLY A 25 -2.15 -8.24 -11.66
C GLY A 25 -2.05 -7.04 -10.73
N MET A 26 -1.04 -6.15 -10.87
CA MET A 26 -0.97 -4.94 -10.05
C MET A 26 -1.82 -3.82 -10.65
N THR A 27 -3.10 -3.80 -10.31
CA THR A 27 -4.11 -2.86 -10.85
C THR A 27 -3.80 -1.39 -10.57
N THR A 28 -3.12 -1.09 -9.47
CA THR A 28 -2.75 0.28 -9.07
C THR A 28 -1.50 0.82 -9.79
N LEU A 29 -0.77 0.00 -10.57
CA LEU A 29 0.37 0.46 -11.36
C LEU A 29 -0.10 1.20 -12.62
N PRO A 30 0.53 2.36 -12.96
CA PRO A 30 0.28 3.00 -14.25
C PRO A 30 0.70 2.09 -15.40
N LYS A 31 -0.06 2.06 -16.50
CA LYS A 31 0.20 1.18 -17.65
C LYS A 31 0.94 1.90 -18.78
N THR A 32 0.82 3.21 -18.83
CA THR A 32 1.42 4.04 -19.88
C THR A 32 2.34 5.10 -19.31
N LYS A 33 3.27 5.59 -20.10
CA LYS A 33 4.15 6.71 -19.72
C LYS A 33 3.35 7.96 -19.39
N ASN A 34 2.23 8.19 -20.09
CA ASN A 34 1.35 9.33 -19.81
C ASN A 34 0.66 9.21 -18.45
N GLU A 35 0.21 8.01 -18.07
CA GLU A 35 -0.35 7.77 -16.74
C GLU A 35 0.70 7.96 -15.64
N VAL A 36 1.95 7.53 -15.86
CA VAL A 36 3.05 7.82 -14.93
C VAL A 36 3.22 9.32 -14.75
N LEU A 37 3.26 10.06 -15.85
CA LEU A 37 3.40 11.53 -15.82
C LEU A 37 2.23 12.19 -15.10
N LYS A 38 0.99 11.80 -15.41
CA LYS A 38 -0.22 12.29 -14.74
C LYS A 38 -0.17 12.04 -13.23
N ARG A 39 0.30 10.87 -12.79
CA ARG A 39 0.42 10.51 -11.36
C ARG A 39 1.51 11.33 -10.67
N ILE A 40 2.66 11.53 -11.29
CA ILE A 40 3.70 12.44 -10.77
C ILE A 40 3.16 13.87 -10.63
N GLN A 41 2.44 14.36 -11.63
CA GLN A 41 1.83 15.69 -11.60
C GLN A 41 0.76 15.80 -10.50
N TRP A 42 -0.04 14.75 -10.30
CA TRP A 42 -1.00 14.72 -9.19
C TRP A 42 -0.28 14.80 -7.85
N SER A 43 0.76 13.99 -7.62
CA SER A 43 1.57 14.06 -6.41
C SER A 43 2.17 15.46 -6.19
N LYS A 44 2.69 16.09 -7.24
CA LYS A 44 3.21 17.48 -7.16
C LYS A 44 2.13 18.50 -6.78
N ARG A 45 0.90 18.36 -7.32
CA ARG A 45 -0.24 19.23 -6.96
C ARG A 45 -0.63 19.04 -5.50
N SER A 46 -0.72 17.78 -5.05
CA SER A 46 -1.05 17.42 -3.66
C SER A 46 -0.07 18.06 -2.66
N LEU A 47 1.23 18.04 -2.97
CA LEU A 47 2.28 18.64 -2.13
C LEU A 47 2.24 20.17 -2.06
N LYS A 48 1.61 20.84 -3.04
CA LYS A 48 1.47 22.31 -3.05
C LYS A 48 0.32 22.79 -2.17
N LYS A 49 -0.67 21.95 -1.92
CA LYS A 49 -1.83 22.33 -1.10
C LYS A 49 -1.42 22.62 0.33
N ARG A 50 -2.02 23.65 0.93
CA ARG A 50 -1.96 23.93 2.37
C ARG A 50 -3.09 23.16 3.05
N ASN A 51 -2.98 21.83 3.10
CA ASN A 51 -4.04 21.00 3.64
C ASN A 51 -4.03 21.01 5.17
N THR A 52 -5.19 21.23 5.77
CA THR A 52 -5.47 21.06 7.19
C THR A 52 -6.32 19.82 7.45
N LYS A 53 -6.69 19.09 6.40
CA LYS A 53 -7.45 17.83 6.44
C LYS A 53 -7.19 16.99 5.20
N ALA A 54 -7.48 15.69 5.28
CA ALA A 54 -7.42 14.79 4.14
C ALA A 54 -8.33 15.29 2.99
N SER A 55 -7.83 15.18 1.78
CA SER A 55 -8.54 15.47 0.56
C SER A 55 -8.10 14.46 -0.50
N ARG A 56 -8.73 14.43 -1.66
CA ARG A 56 -8.35 13.50 -2.73
C ARG A 56 -6.97 13.83 -3.29
N ASP A 57 -5.93 13.26 -2.66
CA ASP A 57 -4.52 13.50 -2.95
C ASP A 57 -3.76 12.21 -3.24
N CYS A 58 -2.60 12.36 -3.87
CA CYS A 58 -1.65 11.28 -4.14
C CYS A 58 -0.26 11.74 -3.69
N TYR A 59 0.48 10.86 -3.02
CA TYR A 59 1.88 11.05 -2.69
C TYR A 59 2.67 9.88 -3.27
N LEU A 60 3.46 10.16 -4.31
CA LEU A 60 4.22 9.14 -5.04
C LEU A 60 5.69 9.19 -4.61
N PHE A 61 6.21 8.05 -4.18
CA PHE A 61 7.58 7.87 -3.73
C PHE A 61 8.35 6.95 -4.68
N VAL A 62 9.64 7.16 -4.75
CA VAL A 62 10.59 6.30 -5.45
C VAL A 62 11.69 5.86 -4.50
N LEU A 63 12.15 4.61 -4.64
CA LEU A 63 13.40 4.15 -4.04
C LEU A 63 14.51 4.27 -5.07
N GLU A 64 15.47 5.13 -4.75
CA GLU A 64 16.66 5.37 -5.57
C GLU A 64 17.88 4.70 -4.94
N GLU A 65 18.63 3.95 -5.74
CA GLU A 65 19.95 3.38 -5.40
C GLU A 65 20.93 3.67 -6.53
N LYS A 66 22.07 4.33 -6.24
CA LYS A 66 23.09 4.73 -7.24
C LYS A 66 22.50 5.47 -8.44
N LYS A 67 21.61 6.43 -8.20
CA LYS A 67 20.88 7.23 -9.22
C LYS A 67 19.89 6.42 -10.10
N LYS A 68 19.66 5.15 -9.81
CA LYS A 68 18.68 4.31 -10.50
C LYS A 68 17.43 4.16 -9.63
N ILE A 69 16.25 4.32 -10.23
CA ILE A 69 14.98 4.03 -9.57
C ILE A 69 14.73 2.54 -9.64
N ILE A 70 14.64 1.90 -8.48
CA ILE A 70 14.48 0.45 -8.34
C ILE A 70 13.14 0.06 -7.72
N GLY A 71 12.37 1.01 -7.22
CA GLY A 71 11.05 0.76 -6.65
C GLY A 71 10.19 2.02 -6.58
N ILE A 72 8.88 1.82 -6.49
CA ILE A 72 7.89 2.89 -6.31
C ILE A 72 6.87 2.48 -5.24
N SER A 73 6.30 3.47 -4.57
CA SER A 73 5.14 3.30 -3.69
C SER A 73 4.29 4.55 -3.67
N ALA A 74 3.02 4.43 -3.32
CA ALA A 74 2.12 5.57 -3.24
C ALA A 74 1.23 5.54 -2.00
N ILE A 75 0.68 6.70 -1.67
CA ILE A 75 -0.42 6.90 -0.74
C ILE A 75 -1.51 7.64 -1.49
N TYR A 76 -2.74 7.16 -1.39
CA TYR A 76 -3.93 7.81 -1.93
C TYR A 76 -4.85 8.16 -0.77
N THR A 77 -5.28 9.41 -0.68
CA THR A 77 -6.14 9.89 0.42
C THR A 77 -7.57 10.09 -0.05
N SER A 78 -8.51 9.98 0.89
CA SER A 78 -9.94 10.15 0.66
C SER A 78 -10.45 9.30 -0.51
N VAL A 79 -9.97 8.05 -0.58
CA VAL A 79 -10.50 7.02 -1.47
C VAL A 79 -11.94 6.76 -1.05
N SER A 80 -12.82 6.30 -1.88
CA SER A 80 -14.27 6.11 -1.65
C SER A 80 -15.18 7.35 -1.69
N THR A 81 -14.65 8.57 -1.79
CA THR A 81 -15.53 9.76 -1.89
C THR A 81 -16.46 9.75 -3.09
N ASN A 82 -16.20 8.91 -4.09
CA ASN A 82 -17.04 8.75 -5.30
C ASN A 82 -17.69 7.35 -5.39
N GLY A 83 -17.78 6.60 -4.29
CA GLY A 83 -18.49 5.31 -4.26
C GLY A 83 -17.78 4.11 -4.89
N SER A 84 -16.52 4.25 -5.30
CA SER A 84 -15.80 3.25 -6.10
C SER A 84 -14.99 2.20 -5.32
N SER A 85 -15.05 2.19 -3.99
CA SER A 85 -14.30 1.22 -3.17
C SER A 85 -15.16 0.01 -2.85
N VAL A 86 -15.15 -0.96 -3.74
CA VAL A 86 -15.96 -2.17 -3.66
C VAL A 86 -15.07 -3.37 -3.38
N PHE A 87 -15.49 -4.17 -2.42
CA PHE A 87 -14.79 -5.36 -1.93
C PHE A 87 -15.77 -6.53 -1.80
N PHE A 88 -15.26 -7.72 -1.64
CA PHE A 88 -16.03 -8.80 -1.01
C PHE A 88 -15.82 -8.79 0.49
N LYS A 89 -16.91 -8.97 1.25
CA LYS A 89 -16.86 -9.24 2.69
C LYS A 89 -17.19 -10.69 2.95
N ARG A 90 -16.24 -11.44 3.52
CA ARG A 90 -16.49 -12.80 4.00
C ARG A 90 -17.24 -12.75 5.32
N LYS A 91 -18.29 -13.55 5.45
CA LYS A 91 -19.13 -13.64 6.65
C LYS A 91 -19.57 -15.10 6.87
N GLN A 92 -19.98 -15.41 8.09
CA GLN A 92 -20.76 -16.59 8.38
C GLN A 92 -22.24 -16.23 8.53
N LYS A 93 -23.10 -16.98 7.87
CA LYS A 93 -24.55 -16.88 7.96
C LYS A 93 -25.09 -18.11 8.66
N ARG A 94 -25.69 -17.95 9.84
CA ARG A 94 -26.37 -19.02 10.55
C ARG A 94 -27.70 -19.29 9.88
N VAL A 95 -27.98 -20.54 9.57
CA VAL A 95 -29.27 -21.04 9.10
C VAL A 95 -29.75 -22.12 10.05
N SER A 96 -31.02 -22.10 10.39
CA SER A 96 -31.62 -23.08 11.29
C SER A 96 -33.03 -23.42 10.87
N SER A 97 -33.46 -24.63 11.16
CA SER A 97 -34.84 -25.09 11.06
C SER A 97 -35.27 -25.76 12.36
N LYS A 98 -36.31 -25.22 13.00
CA LYS A 98 -36.86 -25.82 14.24
C LYS A 98 -37.53 -27.17 13.96
N SER A 99 -38.22 -27.28 12.84
CA SER A 99 -38.94 -28.52 12.47
C SER A 99 -38.00 -29.70 12.20
N LEU A 100 -36.78 -29.41 11.71
CA LEU A 100 -35.77 -30.44 11.40
C LEU A 100 -34.68 -30.55 12.45
N ASN A 101 -34.78 -29.79 13.56
CA ASN A 101 -33.72 -29.66 14.56
C ASN A 101 -32.33 -29.46 13.92
N PHE A 102 -32.25 -28.57 12.93
CA PHE A 102 -31.08 -28.35 12.10
C PHE A 102 -30.51 -26.94 12.32
N GLU A 103 -29.22 -26.89 12.48
CA GLU A 103 -28.48 -25.65 12.55
C GLU A 103 -27.14 -25.78 11.81
N LYS A 104 -26.80 -24.80 10.98
CA LYS A 104 -25.52 -24.78 10.25
C LYS A 104 -25.04 -23.33 10.03
N ASN A 105 -23.74 -23.16 10.17
CA ASN A 105 -23.08 -21.92 9.73
C ASN A 105 -22.59 -22.07 8.28
N LEU A 106 -23.02 -21.18 7.42
CA LEU A 106 -22.66 -21.13 6.01
C LEU A 106 -21.66 -20.02 5.79
N ASP A 107 -20.52 -20.33 5.16
CA ASP A 107 -19.58 -19.33 4.69
C ASP A 107 -20.11 -18.63 3.43
N VAL A 108 -20.19 -17.31 3.49
CA VAL A 108 -20.67 -16.47 2.39
C VAL A 108 -19.72 -15.33 2.11
N ILE A 109 -19.68 -14.88 0.85
CA ILE A 109 -19.11 -13.60 0.45
C ILE A 109 -20.23 -12.69 -0.06
N GLN A 110 -20.10 -11.39 0.20
CA GLN A 110 -21.07 -10.39 -0.22
C GLN A 110 -20.33 -9.14 -0.66
N LEU A 111 -20.82 -8.47 -1.70
CA LEU A 111 -20.34 -7.15 -2.09
C LEU A 111 -20.49 -6.17 -0.93
N HIS A 112 -19.42 -5.44 -0.68
CA HIS A 112 -19.34 -4.44 0.37
C HIS A 112 -18.68 -3.17 -0.17
N THR A 113 -19.31 -2.03 0.03
CA THR A 113 -18.76 -0.72 -0.32
C THR A 113 -18.33 0.00 0.94
N ILE A 114 -17.08 0.44 1.00
CA ILE A 114 -16.63 1.34 2.06
C ILE A 114 -17.20 2.73 1.78
N LYS A 115 -18.06 3.22 2.67
CA LYS A 115 -18.74 4.52 2.53
C LYS A 115 -17.94 5.69 3.13
N LYS A 116 -17.10 5.41 4.15
CA LYS A 116 -16.28 6.44 4.81
C LYS A 116 -14.99 6.63 4.04
N PRO A 117 -14.51 7.87 3.86
CA PRO A 117 -13.19 8.11 3.29
C PRO A 117 -12.09 7.42 4.09
N TYR A 118 -11.11 6.88 3.38
CA TYR A 118 -9.93 6.25 3.95
C TYR A 118 -8.70 6.58 3.12
N THR A 119 -7.53 6.41 3.72
CA THR A 119 -6.25 6.51 3.03
C THR A 119 -5.76 5.13 2.64
N GLU A 120 -5.44 4.94 1.37
CA GLU A 120 -4.95 3.68 0.80
C GLU A 120 -3.43 3.69 0.63
N LEU A 121 -2.79 2.57 1.02
CA LEU A 121 -1.39 2.27 0.74
C LEU A 121 -1.28 1.49 -0.57
N GLY A 122 -1.14 2.20 -1.68
CA GLY A 122 -1.11 1.57 -3.00
C GLY A 122 0.27 1.55 -3.67
N THR A 123 0.30 0.97 -4.85
CA THR A 123 1.42 1.07 -5.81
C THR A 123 2.78 0.64 -5.23
N LEU A 124 2.84 -0.36 -4.35
CA LEU A 124 4.12 -0.84 -3.80
C LEU A 124 4.76 -1.83 -4.77
N PHE A 125 5.76 -1.39 -5.52
CA PHE A 125 6.51 -2.24 -6.44
C PHE A 125 8.01 -2.06 -6.28
N LEU A 126 8.74 -3.17 -6.18
CA LEU A 126 10.20 -3.24 -6.16
C LEU A 126 10.65 -4.19 -7.25
N HIS A 127 11.59 -3.73 -8.08
CA HIS A 127 12.17 -4.54 -9.15
C HIS A 127 12.67 -5.88 -8.61
N PRO A 128 12.31 -7.03 -9.22
CA PRO A 128 12.63 -8.37 -8.69
C PRO A 128 14.11 -8.56 -8.33
N ASN A 129 15.03 -8.15 -9.21
CA ASN A 129 16.47 -8.28 -8.99
C ASN A 129 17.03 -7.42 -7.82
N PHE A 130 16.21 -6.54 -7.25
CA PHE A 130 16.58 -5.70 -6.11
C PHE A 130 15.84 -6.09 -4.82
N ARG A 131 15.10 -7.19 -4.82
CA ARG A 131 14.47 -7.73 -3.60
C ARG A 131 15.54 -8.13 -2.57
N GLY A 132 15.17 -8.10 -1.30
CA GLY A 132 16.08 -8.34 -0.19
C GLY A 132 16.79 -7.08 0.33
N LYS A 133 17.76 -7.27 1.26
CA LYS A 133 18.57 -6.22 1.91
C LYS A 133 17.73 -5.07 2.52
N GLY A 134 16.50 -5.35 2.97
CA GLY A 134 15.61 -4.35 3.59
C GLY A 134 15.04 -3.28 2.66
N ARG A 135 15.24 -3.37 1.33
CA ARG A 135 14.79 -2.36 0.35
C ARG A 135 13.27 -2.21 0.31
N GLY A 136 12.53 -3.33 0.29
CA GLY A 136 11.07 -3.33 0.32
C GLY A 136 10.53 -2.70 1.61
N SER A 137 11.14 -3.03 2.74
CA SER A 137 10.80 -2.44 4.03
C SER A 137 11.06 -0.93 4.05
N LEU A 138 12.23 -0.47 3.58
CA LEU A 138 12.54 0.96 3.49
C LEU A 138 11.49 1.71 2.63
N LEU A 139 11.19 1.17 1.44
CA LEU A 139 10.21 1.76 0.51
C LEU A 139 8.80 1.83 1.11
N SER A 140 8.37 0.77 1.78
CA SER A 140 7.04 0.70 2.38
C SER A 140 6.91 1.59 3.61
N LEU A 141 7.86 1.50 4.55
CA LEU A 141 7.83 2.22 5.83
C LEU A 141 8.05 3.74 5.66
N ALA A 142 8.70 4.17 4.58
CA ALA A 142 8.84 5.59 4.25
C ALA A 142 7.50 6.32 4.13
N ARG A 143 6.43 5.62 3.75
CA ARG A 143 5.06 6.16 3.70
C ARG A 143 4.57 6.53 5.10
N PHE A 144 4.81 5.68 6.09
CA PHE A 144 4.44 5.96 7.48
C PHE A 144 5.29 7.09 8.08
N LYS A 145 6.57 7.20 7.70
CA LYS A 145 7.40 8.36 8.07
C LYS A 145 6.81 9.67 7.56
N PHE A 146 6.32 9.66 6.32
CA PHE A 146 5.66 10.82 5.74
C PHE A 146 4.34 11.13 6.47
N MET A 147 3.52 10.12 6.76
CA MET A 147 2.27 10.29 7.52
C MET A 147 2.52 10.83 8.94
N ALA A 148 3.56 10.37 9.62
CA ALA A 148 3.89 10.81 10.97
C ALA A 148 4.25 12.30 11.06
N LEU A 149 4.81 12.86 9.99
CA LEU A 149 5.18 14.28 9.93
C LEU A 149 4.03 15.21 9.57
N TRP A 150 3.02 14.72 8.85
CA TRP A 150 1.89 15.53 8.38
C TRP A 150 0.58 14.74 8.47
N PRO A 151 0.19 14.29 9.70
CA PRO A 151 -0.96 13.40 9.89
C PRO A 151 -2.30 14.01 9.44
N GLU A 152 -2.41 15.34 9.48
CA GLU A 152 -3.61 16.08 9.06
C GLU A 152 -3.97 15.91 7.58
N ARG A 153 -3.02 15.41 6.77
CA ARG A 153 -3.22 15.17 5.33
C ARG A 153 -3.87 13.83 5.02
N PHE A 154 -4.08 13.00 6.03
CA PHE A 154 -4.54 11.62 5.87
C PHE A 154 -5.85 11.38 6.60
N ASP A 155 -6.61 10.40 6.12
CA ASP A 155 -7.82 9.95 6.78
C ASP A 155 -7.45 9.18 8.07
N LYS A 156 -8.42 9.06 8.97
CA LYS A 156 -8.22 8.37 10.26
C LYS A 156 -7.95 6.88 10.11
N ASN A 157 -8.49 6.25 9.06
CA ASN A 157 -8.28 4.84 8.78
C ASN A 157 -7.36 4.65 7.57
N ILE A 158 -6.33 3.84 7.73
CA ILE A 158 -5.37 3.51 6.69
C ILE A 158 -5.63 2.07 6.24
N VAL A 159 -5.76 1.87 4.94
CA VAL A 159 -6.09 0.59 4.33
C VAL A 159 -4.95 0.12 3.44
N ALA A 160 -4.63 -1.16 3.50
CA ALA A 160 -3.67 -1.85 2.65
C ALA A 160 -4.34 -3.05 1.99
N GLU A 161 -4.42 -3.03 0.68
CA GLU A 161 -4.86 -4.16 -0.13
C GLU A 161 -3.63 -5.01 -0.48
N ILE A 162 -3.68 -6.29 -0.12
CA ILE A 162 -2.59 -7.22 -0.38
C ILE A 162 -3.02 -8.17 -1.49
N ARG A 163 -2.19 -8.28 -2.52
CA ARG A 163 -2.47 -9.13 -3.67
C ARG A 163 -2.82 -10.56 -3.26
N GLY A 164 -3.91 -11.09 -3.83
CA GLY A 164 -4.36 -12.47 -3.65
C GLY A 164 -3.58 -13.48 -4.48
N LYS A 165 -3.93 -14.75 -4.35
CA LYS A 165 -3.28 -15.88 -5.04
C LYS A 165 -3.54 -15.84 -6.53
N VAL A 166 -2.47 -16.03 -7.29
CA VAL A 166 -2.49 -16.15 -8.75
C VAL A 166 -1.89 -17.50 -9.17
N ASP A 167 -2.20 -17.94 -10.38
CA ASP A 167 -1.59 -19.12 -10.98
C ASP A 167 -0.20 -18.78 -11.60
N LYS A 168 0.40 -19.78 -12.28
CA LYS A 168 1.71 -19.65 -12.94
C LYS A 168 1.73 -18.62 -14.07
N ASP A 169 0.58 -18.31 -14.64
CA ASP A 169 0.38 -17.35 -15.72
C ASP A 169 -0.05 -15.97 -15.19
N ASP A 170 0.12 -15.74 -13.88
CA ASP A 170 -0.20 -14.50 -13.17
C ASP A 170 -1.70 -14.12 -13.21
N GLN A 171 -2.58 -15.13 -13.43
CA GLN A 171 -4.03 -14.94 -13.47
C GLN A 171 -4.65 -15.23 -12.09
N SER A 172 -5.65 -14.45 -11.72
CA SER A 172 -6.37 -14.67 -10.47
C SER A 172 -7.08 -16.03 -10.46
N ILE A 173 -6.67 -16.91 -9.53
CA ILE A 173 -7.33 -18.19 -9.31
C ILE A 173 -8.78 -17.98 -8.86
N PHE A 174 -9.03 -17.00 -7.97
CA PHE A 174 -10.37 -16.70 -7.50
C PHE A 174 -11.27 -16.25 -8.65
N TRP A 175 -10.83 -15.26 -9.45
CA TRP A 175 -11.60 -14.74 -10.56
C TRP A 175 -11.97 -15.82 -11.58
N LYS A 176 -11.01 -16.69 -11.92
CA LYS A 176 -11.21 -17.81 -12.85
C LYS A 176 -12.40 -18.71 -12.49
N TYR A 177 -12.64 -18.95 -11.19
CA TYR A 177 -13.74 -19.79 -10.75
C TYR A 177 -15.00 -19.00 -10.38
N PHE A 178 -14.86 -17.79 -9.86
CA PHE A 178 -15.97 -16.97 -9.40
C PHE A 178 -16.72 -16.30 -10.57
N SER A 179 -16.00 -15.72 -11.49
CA SER A 179 -16.60 -14.92 -12.58
C SER A 179 -17.48 -15.74 -13.53
N ARG A 180 -17.24 -17.05 -13.66
CA ARG A 180 -18.05 -17.98 -14.48
C ARG A 180 -19.53 -18.00 -14.12
N TYR A 181 -19.87 -17.62 -12.91
CA TYR A 181 -21.28 -17.56 -12.46
C TYR A 181 -22.01 -16.31 -12.94
N PHE A 182 -21.29 -15.31 -13.46
CA PHE A 182 -21.86 -13.99 -13.78
C PHE A 182 -21.55 -13.51 -15.19
N PHE A 183 -20.48 -14.05 -15.80
CA PHE A 183 -19.98 -13.56 -17.08
C PHE A 183 -19.76 -14.74 -18.04
N ASN A 184 -20.02 -14.50 -19.33
CA ASN A 184 -19.73 -15.45 -20.40
C ASN A 184 -18.21 -15.48 -20.73
N GLU A 185 -17.79 -16.48 -21.51
CA GLU A 185 -16.37 -16.74 -21.81
C GLU A 185 -15.65 -15.57 -22.47
N GLU A 186 -16.32 -14.69 -23.21
CA GLU A 186 -15.72 -13.53 -23.86
C GLU A 186 -15.17 -12.52 -22.86
N VAL A 187 -15.84 -12.32 -21.72
CA VAL A 187 -15.37 -11.47 -20.62
C VAL A 187 -14.20 -12.14 -19.90
N PHE A 188 -14.16 -13.48 -19.96
CA PHE A 188 -13.16 -14.33 -19.33
C PHE A 188 -11.83 -14.35 -20.05
N ASN A 189 -11.86 -14.60 -21.37
CA ASN A 189 -10.69 -14.87 -22.21
C ASN A 189 -9.96 -13.60 -22.63
N ASN A 190 -10.59 -12.45 -22.49
CA ASN A 190 -9.91 -11.20 -22.70
C ASN A 190 -8.98 -10.95 -21.51
N ASN A 191 -7.65 -10.94 -21.76
CA ASN A 191 -6.60 -10.44 -20.86
C ASN A 191 -6.83 -8.98 -20.40
N LYS A 192 -8.06 -8.49 -20.51
CA LYS A 192 -8.55 -7.17 -20.17
C LYS A 192 -9.12 -7.07 -18.75
N ILE A 193 -9.02 -8.13 -17.92
CA ILE A 193 -9.50 -8.09 -16.53
C ILE A 193 -8.86 -6.92 -15.77
N SER A 194 -7.62 -6.58 -16.10
CA SER A 194 -6.95 -5.39 -15.57
C SER A 194 -7.54 -4.06 -16.07
N TYR A 195 -8.49 -4.07 -17.01
CA TYR A 195 -9.21 -2.90 -17.52
C TYR A 195 -10.69 -2.90 -17.11
N ILE A 196 -11.17 -3.97 -16.44
CA ILE A 196 -12.53 -3.98 -15.92
C ILE A 196 -12.57 -2.97 -14.77
N ASP A 197 -13.37 -1.94 -14.95
CA ASP A 197 -13.64 -0.97 -13.89
C ASP A 197 -14.34 -1.71 -12.72
N ASN A 198 -13.88 -1.47 -11.50
CA ASN A 198 -14.51 -2.02 -10.29
C ASN A 198 -16.00 -1.66 -10.23
N ASN A 199 -16.42 -0.55 -10.83
CA ASN A 199 -17.83 -0.16 -10.95
C ASN A 199 -18.62 -1.15 -11.82
N PHE A 200 -18.07 -1.58 -12.95
CA PHE A 200 -18.71 -2.59 -13.80
C PHE A 200 -18.97 -3.88 -13.03
N ILE A 201 -17.97 -4.36 -12.27
CA ILE A 201 -18.12 -5.56 -11.43
C ILE A 201 -19.21 -5.33 -10.37
N ALA A 202 -19.19 -4.17 -9.71
CA ALA A 202 -20.15 -3.84 -8.67
C ALA A 202 -21.59 -3.73 -9.17
N GLU A 203 -21.77 -3.33 -10.43
CA GLU A 203 -23.06 -3.23 -11.10
C GLU A 203 -23.55 -4.58 -11.64
N SER A 204 -22.62 -5.44 -12.08
CA SER A 204 -22.93 -6.72 -12.74
C SER A 204 -23.12 -7.88 -11.76
N ILE A 205 -22.59 -7.78 -10.54
CA ILE A 205 -22.72 -8.84 -9.53
C ILE A 205 -23.88 -8.50 -8.58
N PRO A 206 -24.79 -9.45 -8.32
CA PRO A 206 -25.87 -9.26 -7.35
C PRO A 206 -25.36 -8.88 -5.95
N LYS A 207 -26.10 -8.03 -5.25
CA LYS A 207 -25.73 -7.54 -3.91
C LYS A 207 -26.02 -8.54 -2.77
N HIS A 208 -26.67 -9.67 -3.09
CA HIS A 208 -26.98 -10.70 -2.11
C HIS A 208 -25.74 -11.52 -1.72
N PRO A 209 -25.71 -12.13 -0.52
CA PRO A 209 -24.64 -13.03 -0.13
C PRO A 209 -24.56 -14.27 -1.02
N PHE A 210 -23.38 -14.65 -1.44
CA PHE A 210 -23.09 -15.87 -2.19
C PHE A 210 -22.48 -16.92 -1.28
N LEU A 211 -22.94 -18.16 -1.38
CA LEU A 211 -22.31 -19.29 -0.73
C LEU A 211 -20.91 -19.52 -1.31
N ILE A 212 -19.94 -19.74 -0.44
CA ILE A 212 -18.58 -20.10 -0.85
C ILE A 212 -18.49 -21.59 -1.23
N SER A 213 -19.32 -22.43 -0.63
CA SER A 213 -19.27 -23.89 -0.81
C SER A 213 -19.44 -24.41 -2.25
N PRO A 214 -20.18 -23.76 -3.18
CA PRO A 214 -20.23 -24.19 -4.56
C PRO A 214 -18.96 -23.87 -5.37
N LEU A 215 -18.10 -22.96 -4.91
CA LEU A 215 -16.85 -22.66 -5.59
C LEU A 215 -15.91 -23.87 -5.58
N ASN A 216 -15.01 -23.94 -6.53
CA ASN A 216 -13.92 -24.92 -6.53
C ASN A 216 -13.13 -24.85 -5.21
N LYS A 217 -12.70 -26.01 -4.67
CA LYS A 217 -11.97 -26.11 -3.39
C LYS A 217 -10.72 -25.21 -3.34
N ASN A 218 -9.98 -25.10 -4.44
CA ASN A 218 -8.82 -24.21 -4.52
C ASN A 218 -9.23 -22.75 -4.39
N ALA A 219 -10.30 -22.32 -5.05
CA ALA A 219 -10.84 -20.96 -4.93
C ALA A 219 -11.34 -20.67 -3.51
N GLN A 220 -12.03 -21.62 -2.86
CA GLN A 220 -12.46 -21.47 -1.47
C GLN A 220 -11.27 -21.25 -0.53
N ALA A 221 -10.19 -22.03 -0.72
CA ALA A 221 -9.03 -22.05 0.16
C ALA A 221 -8.19 -20.77 0.13
N ILE A 222 -8.29 -19.95 -0.92
CA ILE A 222 -7.45 -18.78 -1.12
C ILE A 222 -8.13 -17.45 -0.75
N ILE A 223 -9.45 -17.44 -0.53
CA ILE A 223 -10.19 -16.24 -0.15
C ILE A 223 -9.60 -15.64 1.13
N GLY A 224 -9.15 -14.40 1.05
CA GLY A 224 -8.51 -13.69 2.16
C GLY A 224 -7.06 -14.12 2.43
N LYS A 225 -6.41 -14.83 1.51
CA LYS A 225 -5.00 -15.20 1.64
C LYS A 225 -4.10 -14.42 0.68
N PRO A 226 -2.97 -13.91 1.15
CA PRO A 226 -2.04 -13.20 0.30
C PRO A 226 -1.31 -14.13 -0.68
N ASN A 227 -0.89 -13.58 -1.82
CA ASN A 227 0.05 -14.22 -2.73
C ASN A 227 1.40 -14.44 -2.01
N ASP A 228 2.12 -15.50 -2.39
CA ASP A 228 3.40 -15.83 -1.77
C ASP A 228 4.43 -14.70 -1.92
N ASN A 229 4.47 -14.06 -3.09
CA ASN A 229 5.31 -12.88 -3.34
C ASN A 229 4.87 -11.64 -2.55
N ALA A 230 3.62 -11.54 -2.15
CA ALA A 230 3.07 -10.45 -1.35
C ALA A 230 3.09 -10.72 0.17
N TYR A 231 3.35 -11.97 0.58
CA TYR A 231 3.38 -12.37 1.98
C TYR A 231 4.36 -11.56 2.84
N PRO A 232 5.58 -11.21 2.37
CA PRO A 232 6.46 -10.31 3.13
C PRO A 232 5.84 -8.93 3.38
N ALA A 233 5.09 -8.38 2.42
CA ALA A 233 4.37 -7.11 2.59
C ALA A 233 3.23 -7.25 3.60
N TYR A 234 2.48 -8.35 3.56
CA TYR A 234 1.45 -8.69 4.53
C TYR A 234 2.03 -8.71 5.97
N LYS A 235 3.11 -9.46 6.19
CA LYS A 235 3.78 -9.54 7.50
C LYS A 235 4.33 -8.19 7.97
N MET A 236 4.81 -7.37 7.04
CA MET A 236 5.26 -6.02 7.38
C MET A 236 4.09 -5.14 7.83
N MET A 237 2.91 -5.24 7.22
CA MET A 237 1.72 -4.53 7.70
C MET A 237 1.30 -5.01 9.10
N GLU A 238 1.27 -6.33 9.35
CA GLU A 238 0.99 -6.86 10.68
C GLU A 238 1.96 -6.31 11.73
N SER A 239 3.26 -6.21 11.40
CA SER A 239 4.29 -5.63 12.30
C SER A 239 4.06 -4.15 12.61
N GLN A 240 3.23 -3.47 11.85
CA GLN A 240 2.81 -2.09 12.03
C GLN A 240 1.39 -1.96 12.60
N ASN A 241 0.87 -3.01 13.24
CA ASN A 241 -0.45 -3.09 13.88
C ASN A 241 -1.64 -3.13 12.91
N PHE A 242 -1.43 -3.33 11.61
CA PHE A 242 -2.53 -3.58 10.68
C PHE A 242 -3.15 -4.96 10.94
N LYS A 243 -4.47 -5.03 10.85
CA LYS A 243 -5.23 -6.27 11.04
C LYS A 243 -6.14 -6.53 9.84
N PRO A 244 -6.36 -7.82 9.47
CA PRO A 244 -7.37 -8.17 8.49
C PRO A 244 -8.75 -7.67 8.93
N ASN A 245 -9.46 -6.95 8.06
CA ASN A 245 -10.77 -6.38 8.37
C ASN A 245 -11.95 -7.21 7.82
N GLY A 246 -11.66 -8.40 7.29
CA GLY A 246 -12.64 -9.31 6.69
C GLY A 246 -13.07 -8.93 5.27
N LEU A 247 -12.47 -7.89 4.70
CA LEU A 247 -12.65 -7.52 3.29
C LEU A 247 -11.60 -8.23 2.42
N CYS A 248 -11.99 -8.52 1.19
CA CYS A 248 -11.13 -9.11 0.18
C CYS A 248 -11.31 -8.34 -1.14
N ASP A 249 -10.24 -8.24 -1.91
CA ASP A 249 -10.31 -7.69 -3.27
C ASP A 249 -11.31 -8.46 -4.14
N ILE A 250 -12.00 -7.75 -5.03
CA ILE A 250 -13.07 -8.34 -5.85
C ILE A 250 -12.55 -9.19 -7.02
N ILE A 251 -11.29 -9.03 -7.40
CA ILE A 251 -10.66 -9.73 -8.53
C ILE A 251 -9.88 -10.96 -8.03
N ASP A 252 -8.98 -10.75 -7.05
CA ASP A 252 -8.05 -11.81 -6.64
C ASP A 252 -8.34 -12.38 -5.24
N ALA A 253 -9.39 -11.88 -4.58
CA ALA A 253 -9.77 -12.21 -3.21
C ALA A 253 -8.63 -12.03 -2.19
N GLY A 254 -7.64 -11.22 -2.50
CA GLY A 254 -6.55 -10.87 -1.59
C GLY A 254 -7.06 -10.15 -0.34
N PRO A 255 -6.38 -10.33 0.81
CA PRO A 255 -6.82 -9.76 2.06
C PRO A 255 -6.65 -8.25 2.10
N CYS A 256 -7.64 -7.58 2.68
CA CYS A 256 -7.58 -6.17 3.02
C CYS A 256 -7.28 -6.02 4.51
N LEU A 257 -6.26 -5.21 4.83
CA LEU A 257 -5.89 -4.89 6.21
C LEU A 257 -6.13 -3.43 6.47
N ASP A 258 -6.47 -3.08 7.71
CA ASP A 258 -6.56 -1.68 8.11
C ASP A 258 -5.95 -1.41 9.49
N CYS A 259 -5.66 -0.13 9.73
CA CYS A 259 -5.18 0.36 11.00
C CYS A 259 -5.56 1.85 11.14
N PRO A 260 -6.06 2.29 12.32
CA PRO A 260 -6.14 3.71 12.62
C PRO A 260 -4.75 4.37 12.54
N ILE A 261 -4.66 5.55 11.94
CA ILE A 261 -3.38 6.23 11.69
C ILE A 261 -2.55 6.40 12.97
N ASP A 262 -3.20 6.74 14.08
CA ASP A 262 -2.61 6.94 15.40
C ASP A 262 -2.15 5.64 16.07
N LYS A 263 -2.55 4.46 15.54
CA LYS A 263 -2.16 3.12 16.05
C LYS A 263 -1.09 2.45 15.19
N ILE A 264 -0.64 3.10 14.12
CA ILE A 264 0.48 2.58 13.33
C ILE A 264 1.77 2.71 14.14
N LYS A 265 2.42 1.58 14.44
CA LYS A 265 3.58 1.50 15.33
C LYS A 265 4.67 2.52 14.99
N LEU A 266 5.02 2.66 13.71
CA LEU A 266 6.03 3.60 13.27
C LEU A 266 5.60 5.06 13.46
N ILE A 267 4.32 5.37 13.38
CA ILE A 267 3.78 6.72 13.61
C ILE A 267 3.81 7.03 15.12
N GLU A 268 3.41 6.09 15.97
CA GLU A 268 3.44 6.24 17.44
C GLU A 268 4.86 6.48 17.97
N THR A 269 5.85 5.80 17.39
CA THR A 269 7.25 5.90 17.86
C THR A 269 8.06 6.99 17.16
N ASN A 270 7.46 7.74 16.22
CA ASN A 270 8.17 8.77 15.48
C ASN A 270 8.42 10.02 16.33
N LYS A 271 9.70 10.43 16.44
CA LYS A 271 10.11 11.64 17.16
C LYS A 271 10.92 12.56 16.26
N VAL A 272 10.82 13.85 16.50
CA VAL A 272 11.57 14.88 15.75
C VAL A 272 12.67 15.44 16.64
N PHE A 273 13.91 15.37 16.16
CA PHE A 273 15.11 15.81 16.85
C PHE A 273 15.76 16.96 16.10
N LYS A 274 16.48 17.82 16.83
CA LYS A 274 17.41 18.79 16.25
C LYS A 274 18.74 18.11 15.92
N VAL A 275 19.32 18.42 14.79
CA VAL A 275 20.65 17.91 14.47
C VAL A 275 21.69 18.63 15.35
N GLN A 276 22.51 17.85 16.04
CA GLN A 276 23.61 18.36 16.87
C GLN A 276 24.91 18.40 16.07
N SER A 277 25.28 17.26 15.50
CA SER A 277 26.52 17.13 14.75
C SER A 277 26.44 16.11 13.62
N PHE A 278 27.41 16.17 12.73
CA PHE A 278 27.64 15.20 11.68
C PHE A 278 29.03 14.58 11.85
N GLY A 279 29.07 13.28 12.10
CA GLY A 279 30.30 12.53 12.31
C GLY A 279 30.04 11.02 12.26
N ILE A 280 30.79 10.26 13.02
CA ILE A 280 30.53 8.85 13.29
C ILE A 280 29.79 8.78 14.64
N PRO A 281 28.55 8.30 14.70
CA PRO A 281 27.81 8.20 15.96
C PRO A 281 28.52 7.26 16.95
N LYS A 282 28.64 7.66 18.21
CA LYS A 282 29.33 6.88 19.25
C LYS A 282 28.55 5.65 19.75
N LYS A 283 27.23 5.66 19.63
CA LYS A 283 26.34 4.52 19.91
C LYS A 283 25.44 4.31 18.71
N ASP A 284 25.59 3.18 18.05
CA ASP A 284 24.94 2.93 16.77
C ASP A 284 23.55 2.34 16.98
N LEU A 285 22.57 3.22 17.12
CA LEU A 285 21.18 2.86 16.87
C LEU A 285 20.95 2.86 15.36
N THR A 286 20.22 1.87 14.85
CA THR A 286 19.89 1.78 13.43
C THR A 286 18.39 1.97 13.24
N GLY A 287 18.00 2.89 12.36
CA GLY A 287 16.60 3.15 12.09
C GLY A 287 16.36 3.96 10.83
N LEU A 288 15.09 4.34 10.65
CA LEU A 288 14.69 5.23 9.55
C LEU A 288 14.86 6.68 9.98
N VAL A 289 15.71 7.39 9.25
CA VAL A 289 15.95 8.82 9.42
C VAL A 289 15.38 9.56 8.23
N SER A 290 14.54 10.56 8.46
CA SER A 290 14.00 11.42 7.40
C SER A 290 14.26 12.91 7.70
N ASN A 291 14.35 13.71 6.64
CA ASN A 291 14.19 15.14 6.78
C ASN A 291 12.72 15.50 7.08
N THR A 292 12.48 16.79 7.36
CA THR A 292 11.14 17.34 7.66
C THR A 292 10.64 18.27 6.54
N LEU A 293 11.12 18.09 5.32
CA LEU A 293 10.83 18.95 4.17
C LEU A 293 9.70 18.33 3.33
N ILE A 294 8.46 18.81 3.46
CA ILE A 294 7.31 18.21 2.79
C ILE A 294 7.44 18.11 1.27
N ARG A 295 8.02 19.12 0.60
CA ARG A 295 8.17 19.15 -0.87
C ARG A 295 9.43 18.44 -1.38
N ASP A 296 10.35 18.10 -0.49
CA ASP A 296 11.59 17.38 -0.78
C ASP A 296 11.87 16.32 0.29
N PHE A 297 10.80 15.65 0.72
CA PHE A 297 10.85 14.58 1.71
C PHE A 297 11.76 13.45 1.25
N ARG A 298 12.65 13.01 2.16
CA ARG A 298 13.63 11.94 1.95
C ARG A 298 13.79 11.11 3.18
N VAL A 299 13.92 9.80 3.00
CA VAL A 299 14.14 8.81 4.06
C VAL A 299 15.28 7.90 3.68
N VAL A 300 16.11 7.57 4.64
CA VAL A 300 17.16 6.57 4.53
C VAL A 300 17.14 5.66 5.76
N ARG A 301 17.77 4.50 5.68
CA ARG A 301 18.15 3.72 6.84
C ARG A 301 19.58 4.06 7.19
N SER A 302 19.84 4.47 8.43
CA SER A 302 21.16 4.88 8.87
C SER A 302 21.39 4.65 10.36
N TYR A 303 22.64 4.73 10.75
CA TYR A 303 23.06 4.81 12.14
C TYR A 303 22.89 6.22 12.68
N TYR A 304 22.59 6.34 13.96
CA TYR A 304 22.48 7.60 14.69
C TYR A 304 22.73 7.38 16.19
N SER A 305 23.03 8.45 16.92
CA SER A 305 22.99 8.45 18.39
C SER A 305 22.16 9.63 18.88
N ILE A 306 21.36 9.40 19.94
CA ILE A 306 20.49 10.40 20.53
C ILE A 306 21.11 10.91 21.82
N ASP A 307 21.04 12.24 22.01
CA ASP A 307 21.48 12.94 23.20
C ASP A 307 20.40 14.00 23.57
N GLY A 308 19.52 13.63 24.51
CA GLY A 308 18.35 14.44 24.86
C GLY A 308 17.40 14.69 23.69
N ASP A 309 17.22 15.97 23.32
CA ASP A 309 16.40 16.42 22.18
C ASP A 309 17.19 16.54 20.86
N ARG A 310 18.45 16.12 20.87
CA ARG A 310 19.40 16.25 19.77
C ARG A 310 19.85 14.89 19.23
N VAL A 311 20.33 14.90 18.00
CA VAL A 311 20.82 13.69 17.33
C VAL A 311 22.13 13.96 16.60
N ASN A 312 23.05 13.00 16.72
CA ASN A 312 24.27 12.93 15.94
C ASN A 312 24.05 11.97 14.77
N LEU A 313 24.41 12.42 13.58
CA LEU A 313 24.13 11.71 12.33
C LEU A 313 25.44 11.46 11.57
N HIS A 314 25.44 10.39 10.74
CA HIS A 314 26.55 10.15 9.84
C HIS A 314 26.67 11.27 8.79
N ARG A 315 27.90 11.71 8.48
CA ARG A 315 28.20 12.85 7.59
C ARG A 315 27.58 12.72 6.19
N SER A 316 27.43 11.48 5.67
CA SER A 316 26.81 11.25 4.37
C SER A 316 25.38 11.77 4.29
N LEU A 317 24.65 11.83 5.42
CA LEU A 317 23.25 12.24 5.47
C LEU A 317 23.04 13.72 5.15
N LEU A 318 24.06 14.56 5.31
CA LEU A 318 24.00 15.97 4.88
C LEU A 318 23.48 16.12 3.44
N LYS A 319 24.10 15.37 2.52
CA LYS A 319 23.75 15.42 1.09
C LYS A 319 22.48 14.61 0.80
N ASP A 320 22.38 13.42 1.35
CA ASP A 320 21.31 12.47 1.00
C ASP A 320 19.94 12.93 1.49
N LEU A 321 19.86 13.50 2.67
CA LEU A 321 18.65 14.08 3.26
C LEU A 321 18.53 15.60 3.10
N ARG A 322 19.51 16.26 2.46
CA ARG A 322 19.57 17.73 2.31
C ARG A 322 19.49 18.46 3.65
N LEU A 323 20.34 18.07 4.56
CA LEU A 323 20.43 18.63 5.90
C LEU A 323 21.52 19.68 6.01
N ASN A 324 21.35 20.54 7.04
CA ASN A 324 22.37 21.43 7.57
C ASN A 324 22.34 21.38 9.11
N GLN A 325 23.22 22.13 9.78
CA GLN A 325 23.28 22.16 11.25
C GLN A 325 22.01 22.67 11.96
N ARG A 326 21.13 23.40 11.26
CA ARG A 326 19.87 23.91 11.82
C ARG A 326 18.68 23.00 11.48
N SER A 327 18.93 21.89 10.80
CA SER A 327 17.86 20.99 10.35
C SER A 327 17.26 20.21 11.51
N ARG A 328 16.00 19.83 11.32
CA ARG A 328 15.33 18.80 12.13
C ARG A 328 15.20 17.53 11.32
N VAL A 329 15.26 16.40 12.00
CA VAL A 329 15.06 15.08 11.41
C VAL A 329 14.05 14.29 12.22
N ALA A 330 13.29 13.43 11.55
CA ALA A 330 12.39 12.51 12.22
C ALA A 330 13.02 11.12 12.26
N ILE A 331 12.98 10.50 13.45
CA ILE A 331 13.58 9.19 13.72
C ILE A 331 12.56 8.32 14.46
N ASN A 332 12.61 7.03 14.21
CA ASN A 332 11.92 6.03 15.03
C ASN A 332 12.92 5.48 16.02
N ALA A 333 12.71 5.81 17.26
CA ALA A 333 13.49 5.30 18.38
C ALA A 333 12.88 3.99 18.91
#